data_caa6804aaa13671bdcae29ea0f292518
#
_entry.id   caa6804aaa13671bdcae29ea0f292518
#
_cell.length_a   1.000
_cell.length_b   1.000
_cell.length_c   1.000
_cell.angle_alpha   90.00
_cell.angle_beta   90.00
_cell.angle_gamma   90.00
#
_symmetry.space_group_name_H-M   'P 1'
#
loop_
_entity.id
_entity.type
_entity.pdbx_description
1 polymer ?
#
loop_
_entity_poly.entity_id
_entity_poly.type
_entity_poly.pdbx_seq_one_letter_code
_entity_poly.pdbx_strand_id
1 'polypeptide(L)'
;MNGKKFIKDNLFVLICAAITFVCVLSAAITFRQHPLKTLPLFVSLVVMLLQSRVSRYAFLLGGLNSVLYALSYSLMGLYASAIYALVSSFPLQIITFINWRRKTSGGVTELRKMSGGVRLLVLWGFALVWPAVYFTISSLPGATQSALDVTGTLIGLLVTVLSMLRFSEYAPLNLVSVAISLTTHTMIFLSDTSNITYVIYTLYSGICLTAAMIRMKKAKLVK
;
A
#
# COMPACT_ATOMS: atom_id res chain seq x y z
N MET A 1 -16.44 -6.55 -21.02
CA MET A 1 -15.11 -5.99 -21.39
C MET A 1 -14.36 -7.07 -22.16
N ASN A 2 -13.92 -6.79 -23.39
CA ASN A 2 -13.30 -7.81 -24.26
C ASN A 2 -11.92 -8.22 -23.67
N GLY A 3 -11.72 -9.49 -23.32
CA GLY A 3 -10.51 -9.97 -22.63
C GLY A 3 -9.20 -9.67 -23.38
N LYS A 4 -9.21 -9.66 -24.72
CA LYS A 4 -8.04 -9.31 -25.53
C LYS A 4 -7.59 -7.85 -25.34
N LYS A 5 -8.55 -6.90 -25.24
CA LYS A 5 -8.24 -5.48 -24.97
C LYS A 5 -7.69 -5.32 -23.56
N PHE A 6 -8.23 -6.06 -22.59
CA PHE A 6 -7.73 -6.09 -21.22
C PHE A 6 -6.25 -6.46 -21.14
N ILE A 7 -5.85 -7.56 -21.79
CA ILE A 7 -4.48 -8.05 -21.78
C ILE A 7 -3.54 -7.02 -22.43
N LYS A 8 -3.90 -6.50 -23.61
CA LYS A 8 -3.07 -5.52 -24.35
C LYS A 8 -2.81 -4.25 -23.53
N ASP A 9 -3.84 -3.70 -22.87
CA ASP A 9 -3.75 -2.46 -22.09
C ASP A 9 -3.00 -2.64 -20.75
N ASN A 10 -2.77 -3.87 -20.31
CA ASN A 10 -2.12 -4.19 -19.02
C ASN A 10 -0.90 -5.11 -19.17
N LEU A 11 -0.48 -5.44 -20.37
CA LEU A 11 0.54 -6.45 -20.63
C LEU A 11 1.82 -6.20 -19.82
N PHE A 12 2.30 -4.96 -19.78
CA PHE A 12 3.50 -4.59 -19.01
C PHE A 12 3.34 -4.90 -17.51
N VAL A 13 2.23 -4.46 -16.90
CA VAL A 13 1.98 -4.69 -15.46
C VAL A 13 1.78 -6.17 -15.16
N LEU A 14 1.14 -6.93 -16.09
CA LEU A 14 0.97 -8.38 -15.96
C LEU A 14 2.30 -9.13 -16.03
N ILE A 15 3.19 -8.72 -16.95
CA ILE A 15 4.55 -9.29 -17.03
C ILE A 15 5.33 -9.00 -15.75
N CYS A 16 5.28 -7.74 -15.25
CA CYS A 16 5.92 -7.38 -13.98
C CYS A 16 5.34 -8.21 -12.81
N ALA A 17 4.03 -8.43 -12.77
CA ALA A 17 3.39 -9.27 -11.75
C ALA A 17 3.87 -10.72 -11.81
N ALA A 18 3.96 -11.30 -13.00
CA ALA A 18 4.44 -12.68 -13.20
C ALA A 18 5.92 -12.83 -12.79
N ILE A 19 6.78 -11.88 -13.19
CA ILE A 19 8.19 -11.87 -12.78
C ILE A 19 8.29 -11.74 -11.26
N THR A 20 7.56 -10.80 -10.67
CA THR A 20 7.57 -10.60 -9.21
C THR A 20 7.08 -11.84 -8.47
N PHE A 21 6.03 -12.50 -8.97
CA PHE A 21 5.52 -13.75 -8.38
C PHE A 21 6.62 -14.82 -8.35
N VAL A 22 7.30 -15.05 -9.48
CA VAL A 22 8.40 -16.02 -9.57
C VAL A 22 9.55 -15.64 -8.64
N CYS A 23 9.97 -14.38 -8.61
CA CYS A 23 11.05 -13.91 -7.75
C CYS A 23 10.71 -14.07 -6.25
N VAL A 24 9.49 -13.68 -5.84
CA VAL A 24 9.03 -13.80 -4.46
C VAL A 24 8.94 -15.28 -4.06
N LEU A 25 8.39 -16.13 -4.93
CA LEU A 25 8.28 -17.57 -4.68
C LEU A 25 9.66 -18.24 -4.55
N SER A 26 10.56 -17.95 -5.49
CA SER A 26 11.94 -18.48 -5.46
C SER A 26 12.68 -18.05 -4.21
N ALA A 27 12.60 -16.76 -3.84
CA ALA A 27 13.23 -16.24 -2.63
C ALA A 27 12.61 -16.87 -1.37
N ALA A 28 11.28 -17.00 -1.30
CA ALA A 28 10.58 -17.62 -0.18
C ALA A 28 11.03 -19.08 0.05
N ILE A 29 11.18 -19.85 -1.02
CA ILE A 29 11.67 -21.24 -0.97
C ILE A 29 13.15 -21.29 -0.57
N THR A 30 13.99 -20.48 -1.22
CA THR A 30 15.44 -20.46 -0.99
C THR A 30 15.78 -20.10 0.45
N PHE A 31 15.12 -19.09 1.01
CA PHE A 31 15.35 -18.62 2.38
C PHE A 31 14.44 -19.30 3.41
N ARG A 32 13.65 -20.32 3.02
CA ARG A 32 12.72 -21.06 3.90
C ARG A 32 11.85 -20.14 4.75
N GLN A 33 11.32 -19.08 4.11
CA GLN A 33 10.54 -18.06 4.83
C GLN A 33 9.26 -18.64 5.44
N HIS A 34 8.89 -18.09 6.60
CA HIS A 34 7.65 -18.49 7.24
C HIS A 34 6.44 -18.11 6.36
N PRO A 35 5.46 -19.02 6.14
CA PRO A 35 4.31 -18.77 5.25
C PRO A 35 3.52 -17.50 5.61
N LEU A 36 3.41 -17.14 6.89
CA LEU A 36 2.72 -15.92 7.33
C LEU A 36 3.45 -14.64 6.89
N LYS A 37 4.76 -14.68 6.59
CA LYS A 37 5.49 -13.54 6.03
C LYS A 37 5.25 -13.39 4.52
N THR A 38 5.06 -14.47 3.80
CA THR A 38 5.00 -14.48 2.33
C THR A 38 3.57 -14.47 1.78
N LEU A 39 2.61 -15.08 2.47
CA LEU A 39 1.22 -15.14 2.04
C LEU A 39 0.60 -13.76 1.73
N PRO A 40 0.75 -12.73 2.60
CA PRO A 40 0.20 -11.40 2.29
C PRO A 40 0.82 -10.78 1.04
N LEU A 41 2.08 -11.11 0.69
CA LEU A 41 2.73 -10.61 -0.52
C LEU A 41 2.06 -11.15 -1.79
N PHE A 42 1.74 -12.46 -1.84
CA PHE A 42 1.04 -13.04 -2.98
C PHE A 42 -0.36 -12.44 -3.18
N VAL A 43 -1.11 -12.24 -2.11
CA VAL A 43 -2.40 -11.54 -2.18
C VAL A 43 -2.20 -10.11 -2.66
N SER A 44 -1.16 -9.42 -2.19
CA SER A 44 -0.84 -8.06 -2.58
C SER A 44 -0.46 -7.91 -4.06
N LEU A 45 0.11 -8.93 -4.71
CA LEU A 45 0.33 -8.86 -6.16
C LEU A 45 -0.97 -8.62 -6.92
N VAL A 46 -2.04 -9.31 -6.52
CA VAL A 46 -3.37 -9.14 -7.10
C VAL A 46 -3.97 -7.78 -6.71
N VAL A 47 -3.80 -7.36 -5.45
CA VAL A 47 -4.25 -6.04 -4.99
C VAL A 47 -3.61 -4.92 -5.81
N MET A 48 -2.28 -4.97 -6.00
CA MET A 48 -1.55 -3.96 -6.78
C MET A 48 -1.95 -3.97 -8.26
N LEU A 49 -2.19 -5.14 -8.84
CA LEU A 49 -2.71 -5.24 -10.20
C LEU A 49 -4.09 -4.57 -10.33
N LEU A 50 -4.99 -4.77 -9.37
CA LEU A 50 -6.29 -4.10 -9.32
C LEU A 50 -6.13 -2.59 -9.08
N GLN A 51 -5.20 -2.19 -8.23
CA GLN A 51 -4.93 -0.78 -7.92
C GLN A 51 -4.32 -0.04 -9.12
N SER A 52 -3.45 -0.68 -9.89
CA SER A 52 -2.91 -0.12 -11.14
C SER A 52 -4.01 0.25 -12.14
N ARG A 53 -5.20 -0.32 -12.00
CA ARG A 53 -6.42 -0.07 -12.81
C ARG A 53 -7.42 0.86 -12.15
N VAL A 54 -7.07 1.43 -10.98
CA VAL A 54 -7.98 2.27 -10.19
C VAL A 54 -9.31 1.52 -9.88
N SER A 55 -9.21 0.21 -9.64
CA SER A 55 -10.36 -0.65 -9.35
C SER A 55 -10.74 -0.59 -7.87
N ARG A 56 -12.03 -0.42 -7.57
CA ARG A 56 -12.54 -0.47 -6.19
C ARG A 56 -12.30 -1.81 -5.50
N TYR A 57 -12.21 -2.91 -6.24
CA TYR A 57 -11.97 -4.24 -5.68
C TYR A 57 -10.56 -4.38 -5.05
N ALA A 58 -9.63 -3.48 -5.42
CA ALA A 58 -8.33 -3.40 -4.75
C ALA A 58 -8.49 -3.09 -3.25
N PHE A 59 -9.44 -2.24 -2.88
CA PHE A 59 -9.71 -1.91 -1.48
C PHE A 59 -10.37 -3.07 -0.72
N LEU A 60 -11.30 -3.80 -1.34
CA LEU A 60 -11.91 -4.97 -0.70
C LEU A 60 -10.85 -6.05 -0.39
N LEU A 61 -10.08 -6.44 -1.40
CA LEU A 61 -9.06 -7.46 -1.25
C LEU A 61 -7.90 -6.99 -0.37
N GLY A 62 -7.51 -5.71 -0.51
CA GLY A 62 -6.48 -5.08 0.32
C GLY A 62 -6.88 -5.01 1.78
N GLY A 63 -8.13 -4.68 2.09
CA GLY A 63 -8.67 -4.72 3.45
C GLY A 63 -8.54 -6.12 4.06
N LEU A 64 -9.03 -7.15 3.39
CA LEU A 64 -8.88 -8.53 3.87
C LEU A 64 -7.40 -8.92 4.07
N ASN A 65 -6.53 -8.50 3.15
CA ASN A 65 -5.10 -8.76 3.25
C ASN A 65 -4.41 -8.00 4.40
N SER A 66 -4.99 -6.89 4.87
CA SER A 66 -4.45 -6.14 6.02
C SER A 66 -4.37 -6.99 7.28
N VAL A 67 -5.28 -7.95 7.46
CA VAL A 67 -5.24 -8.90 8.59
C VAL A 67 -3.98 -9.79 8.50
N LEU A 68 -3.65 -10.28 7.31
CA LEU A 68 -2.44 -11.07 7.08
C LEU A 68 -1.17 -10.23 7.29
N TYR A 69 -1.19 -8.96 6.85
CA TYR A 69 -0.08 -8.04 7.09
C TYR A 69 0.12 -7.71 8.56
N ALA A 70 -0.95 -7.60 9.36
CA ALA A 70 -0.81 -7.37 10.79
C ALA A 70 0.02 -8.47 11.46
N LEU A 71 -0.25 -9.74 11.13
CA LEU A 71 0.55 -10.87 11.61
C LEU A 71 1.99 -10.82 11.09
N SER A 72 2.18 -10.54 9.80
CA SER A 72 3.49 -10.48 9.18
C SER A 72 4.37 -9.37 9.78
N TYR A 73 3.84 -8.16 9.94
CA TYR A 73 4.55 -7.02 10.51
C TYR A 73 4.89 -7.22 11.98
N SER A 74 4.02 -7.89 12.76
CA SER A 74 4.32 -8.29 14.14
C SER A 74 5.55 -9.20 14.21
N LEU A 75 5.68 -10.16 13.28
CA LEU A 75 6.84 -11.04 13.19
C LEU A 75 8.14 -10.32 12.76
N MET A 76 8.04 -9.13 12.18
CA MET A 76 9.15 -8.29 11.73
C MET A 76 9.49 -7.18 12.76
N GLY A 77 8.77 -7.08 13.88
CA GLY A 77 8.94 -5.99 14.85
C GLY A 77 8.47 -4.62 14.37
N LEU A 78 7.65 -4.56 13.31
CA LEU A 78 7.05 -3.34 12.76
C LEU A 78 5.67 -3.12 13.41
N TYR A 79 5.67 -2.76 14.69
CA TYR A 79 4.46 -2.72 15.50
C TYR A 79 3.48 -1.61 15.11
N ALA A 80 3.98 -0.43 14.68
CA ALA A 80 3.11 0.64 14.19
C ALA A 80 2.36 0.17 12.94
N SER A 81 3.05 -0.45 12.00
CA SER A 81 2.46 -1.02 10.78
C SER A 81 1.49 -2.17 11.08
N ALA A 82 1.79 -3.02 12.07
CA ALA A 82 0.90 -4.11 12.48
C ALA A 82 -0.42 -3.60 13.07
N ILE A 83 -0.34 -2.64 14.00
CA ILE A 83 -1.51 -2.00 14.63
C ILE A 83 -2.33 -1.26 13.56
N TYR A 84 -1.68 -0.48 12.72
CA TYR A 84 -2.34 0.21 11.61
C TYR A 84 -3.07 -0.76 10.67
N ALA A 85 -2.43 -1.86 10.28
CA ALA A 85 -3.01 -2.83 9.35
C ALA A 85 -4.33 -3.40 9.88
N LEU A 86 -4.40 -3.73 11.17
CA LEU A 86 -5.59 -4.34 11.78
C LEU A 86 -6.65 -3.31 12.17
N VAL A 87 -6.24 -2.25 12.86
CA VAL A 87 -7.18 -1.30 13.52
C VAL A 87 -7.68 -0.23 12.56
N SER A 88 -6.85 0.17 11.60
CA SER A 88 -7.19 1.26 10.67
C SER A 88 -7.33 0.81 9.23
N SER A 89 -6.33 0.13 8.68
CA SER A 89 -6.30 -0.21 7.25
C SER A 89 -7.46 -1.13 6.86
N PHE A 90 -7.70 -2.20 7.62
CA PHE A 90 -8.79 -3.12 7.36
C PHE A 90 -10.15 -2.41 7.29
N PRO A 91 -10.65 -1.72 8.35
CA PRO A 91 -11.98 -1.09 8.30
C PRO A 91 -12.06 0.05 7.31
N LEU A 92 -11.01 0.90 7.20
CA LEU A 92 -11.02 2.03 6.27
C LEU A 92 -11.03 1.58 4.81
N GLN A 93 -10.36 0.50 4.45
CA GLN A 93 -10.41 -0.03 3.09
C GLN A 93 -11.78 -0.62 2.74
N ILE A 94 -12.45 -1.29 3.68
CA ILE A 94 -13.84 -1.76 3.48
C ILE A 94 -14.78 -0.57 3.27
N ILE A 95 -14.67 0.48 4.09
CA ILE A 95 -15.45 1.72 3.91
C ILE A 95 -15.14 2.36 2.56
N THR A 96 -13.86 2.39 2.15
CA THR A 96 -13.43 2.92 0.85
C THR A 96 -14.09 2.15 -0.30
N PHE A 97 -14.09 0.82 -0.25
CA PHE A 97 -14.77 -0.02 -1.24
C PHE A 97 -16.25 0.34 -1.37
N ILE A 98 -16.96 0.51 -0.24
CA ILE A 98 -18.38 0.86 -0.22
C ILE A 98 -18.59 2.27 -0.81
N ASN A 99 -17.78 3.25 -0.41
CA ASN A 99 -17.88 4.63 -0.90
C ASN A 99 -17.61 4.74 -2.42
N TRP A 100 -16.62 3.99 -2.90
CA TRP A 100 -16.31 3.96 -4.33
C TRP A 100 -17.40 3.26 -5.13
N ARG A 101 -18.04 2.22 -4.59
CA ARG A 101 -19.18 1.55 -5.22
C ARG A 101 -20.35 2.51 -5.47
N ARG A 102 -20.65 3.39 -4.51
CA ARG A 102 -21.77 4.34 -4.58
C ARG A 102 -21.56 5.49 -5.57
N LYS A 103 -20.31 5.82 -5.92
CA LYS A 103 -19.92 6.99 -6.71
C LYS A 103 -19.19 6.64 -8.01
N THR A 104 -19.36 5.40 -8.48
CA THR A 104 -18.82 4.96 -9.77
C THR A 104 -19.89 5.07 -10.83
N SER A 105 -19.73 5.99 -11.78
CA SER A 105 -20.55 6.12 -12.99
C SER A 105 -19.72 5.65 -14.18
N GLY A 106 -20.29 4.79 -15.03
CA GLY A 106 -19.57 4.28 -16.21
C GLY A 106 -18.28 3.48 -15.91
N GLY A 107 -18.13 2.92 -14.70
CA GLY A 107 -16.94 2.17 -14.30
C GLY A 107 -15.77 3.01 -13.79
N VAL A 108 -15.94 4.32 -13.69
CA VAL A 108 -14.92 5.29 -13.27
C VAL A 108 -15.36 6.03 -12.01
N THR A 109 -14.48 6.15 -11.02
CA THR A 109 -14.72 6.90 -9.79
C THR A 109 -14.23 8.33 -9.94
N GLU A 110 -15.09 9.31 -9.71
CA GLU A 110 -14.72 10.73 -9.72
C GLU A 110 -13.88 11.09 -8.49
N LEU A 111 -12.73 11.70 -8.72
CA LEU A 111 -11.81 12.19 -7.70
C LEU A 111 -11.89 13.71 -7.61
N ARG A 112 -11.65 14.26 -6.41
CA ARG A 112 -11.60 15.71 -6.14
C ARG A 112 -10.23 16.14 -5.65
N LYS A 113 -9.89 17.42 -5.83
CA LYS A 113 -8.66 18.00 -5.29
C LYS A 113 -8.89 18.50 -3.85
N MET A 114 -7.82 18.38 -3.06
CA MET A 114 -7.79 18.92 -1.68
C MET A 114 -7.61 20.44 -1.70
N SER A 115 -8.40 21.16 -0.88
CA SER A 115 -8.20 22.60 -0.70
C SER A 115 -6.90 22.90 0.05
N GLY A 116 -6.37 24.13 -0.09
CA GLY A 116 -5.15 24.55 0.60
C GLY A 116 -5.23 24.44 2.13
N GLY A 117 -6.38 24.82 2.72
CA GLY A 117 -6.61 24.71 4.15
C GLY A 117 -6.59 23.26 4.65
N VAL A 118 -7.19 22.34 3.91
CA VAL A 118 -7.15 20.90 4.27
C VAL A 118 -5.73 20.34 4.17
N ARG A 119 -4.93 20.77 3.17
CA ARG A 119 -3.51 20.37 3.08
C ARG A 119 -2.71 20.83 4.28
N LEU A 120 -2.90 22.08 4.70
CA LEU A 120 -2.23 22.64 5.88
C LEU A 120 -2.63 21.89 7.15
N LEU A 121 -3.93 21.60 7.33
CA LEU A 121 -4.43 20.81 8.46
C LEU A 121 -3.80 19.41 8.50
N VAL A 122 -3.67 18.75 7.37
CA VAL A 122 -3.02 17.42 7.26
C VAL A 122 -1.54 17.51 7.65
N LEU A 123 -0.80 18.53 7.18
CA LEU A 123 0.61 18.72 7.52
C LEU A 123 0.82 18.96 9.03
N TRP A 124 0.02 19.87 9.62
CA TRP A 124 0.09 20.13 11.07
C TRP A 124 -0.33 18.91 11.90
N GLY A 125 -1.40 18.21 11.49
CA GLY A 125 -1.82 16.98 12.15
C GLY A 125 -0.72 15.91 12.13
N PHE A 126 -0.03 15.75 11.00
CA PHE A 126 1.11 14.84 10.89
C PHE A 126 2.24 15.24 11.84
N ALA A 127 2.64 16.53 11.82
CA ALA A 127 3.73 17.04 12.65
C ALA A 127 3.47 16.89 14.15
N LEU A 128 2.21 17.00 14.59
CA LEU A 128 1.83 16.84 15.99
C LEU A 128 1.72 15.37 16.42
N VAL A 129 1.18 14.51 15.56
CA VAL A 129 0.93 13.09 15.91
C VAL A 129 2.21 12.26 15.80
N TRP A 130 3.09 12.59 14.85
CA TRP A 130 4.29 11.78 14.59
C TRP A 130 5.19 11.59 15.83
N PRO A 131 5.57 12.63 16.60
CA PRO A 131 6.41 12.46 17.79
C PRO A 131 5.76 11.57 18.85
N ALA A 132 4.48 11.76 19.12
CA ALA A 132 3.75 10.97 20.12
C ALA A 132 3.75 9.48 19.76
N VAL A 133 3.43 9.15 18.51
CA VAL A 133 3.44 7.76 18.03
C VAL A 133 4.87 7.19 18.03
N TYR A 134 5.85 7.99 17.58
CA TYR A 134 7.26 7.56 17.58
C TYR A 134 7.76 7.16 18.97
N PHE A 135 7.58 8.00 19.97
CA PHE A 135 8.02 7.71 21.34
C PHE A 135 7.30 6.48 21.93
N THR A 136 6.01 6.32 21.62
CA THR A 136 5.25 5.15 22.06
C THR A 136 5.77 3.87 21.41
N ILE A 137 6.00 3.85 20.10
CA ILE A 137 6.44 2.64 19.38
C ILE A 137 7.91 2.31 19.72
N SER A 138 8.78 3.32 19.81
CA SER A 138 10.21 3.11 20.11
C SER A 138 10.47 2.55 21.52
N SER A 139 9.52 2.70 22.44
CA SER A 139 9.59 2.11 23.78
C SER A 139 9.17 0.64 23.84
N LEU A 140 8.60 0.06 22.76
CA LEU A 140 8.16 -1.32 22.74
C LEU A 140 9.37 -2.27 22.56
N PRO A 141 9.46 -3.37 23.34
CA PRO A 141 10.53 -4.34 23.19
C PRO A 141 10.45 -5.03 21.82
N GLY A 142 11.59 -5.16 21.15
CA GLY A 142 11.69 -5.76 19.82
C GLY A 142 11.22 -4.87 18.66
N ALA A 143 10.91 -3.58 18.89
CA ALA A 143 10.60 -2.63 17.83
C ALA A 143 11.83 -2.41 16.94
N THR A 144 11.64 -2.54 15.61
CA THR A 144 12.68 -2.32 14.60
C THR A 144 12.36 -1.12 13.74
N GLN A 145 13.38 -0.37 13.31
CA GLN A 145 13.24 0.75 12.38
C GLN A 145 12.10 1.74 12.75
N SER A 146 11.91 2.03 14.06
CA SER A 146 10.73 2.74 14.61
C SER A 146 10.41 4.05 13.90
N ALA A 147 11.41 4.86 13.53
CA ALA A 147 11.18 6.12 12.82
C ALA A 147 10.59 5.90 11.41
N LEU A 148 11.10 4.94 10.66
CA LEU A 148 10.60 4.59 9.31
C LEU A 148 9.25 3.89 9.40
N ASP A 149 9.05 2.99 10.37
CA ASP A 149 7.79 2.30 10.61
C ASP A 149 6.66 3.29 10.94
N VAL A 150 6.89 4.21 11.87
CA VAL A 150 5.90 5.25 12.23
C VAL A 150 5.63 6.20 11.06
N THR A 151 6.66 6.65 10.34
CA THR A 151 6.50 7.55 9.19
C THR A 151 5.69 6.87 8.09
N GLY A 152 6.05 5.64 7.73
CA GLY A 152 5.34 4.85 6.73
C GLY A 152 3.89 4.57 7.11
N THR A 153 3.65 4.24 8.39
CA THR A 153 2.32 4.01 8.97
C THR A 153 1.43 5.24 8.88
N LEU A 154 1.91 6.41 9.33
CA LEU A 154 1.11 7.63 9.31
C LEU A 154 0.83 8.11 7.88
N ILE A 155 1.79 7.99 6.96
CA ILE A 155 1.56 8.28 5.55
C ILE A 155 0.57 7.27 4.95
N GLY A 156 0.68 5.98 5.27
CA GLY A 156 -0.28 4.95 4.87
C GLY A 156 -1.70 5.22 5.37
N LEU A 157 -1.83 5.69 6.61
CA LEU A 157 -3.12 6.13 7.18
C LEU A 157 -3.70 7.31 6.38
N LEU A 158 -2.89 8.34 6.10
CA LEU A 158 -3.30 9.48 5.28
C LEU A 158 -3.73 9.04 3.88
N VAL A 159 -2.96 8.18 3.21
CA VAL A 159 -3.31 7.61 1.90
C VAL A 159 -4.67 6.92 1.95
N THR A 160 -4.91 6.12 2.99
CA THR A 160 -6.16 5.37 3.15
C THR A 160 -7.35 6.32 3.38
N VAL A 161 -7.20 7.33 4.25
CA VAL A 161 -8.23 8.35 4.50
C VAL A 161 -8.49 9.19 3.26
N LEU A 162 -7.44 9.65 2.56
CA LEU A 162 -7.60 10.44 1.33
C LEU A 162 -8.26 9.65 0.22
N SER A 163 -7.96 8.36 0.08
CA SER A 163 -8.62 7.47 -0.89
C SER A 163 -10.09 7.23 -0.53
N MET A 164 -10.41 7.06 0.77
CA MET A 164 -11.77 6.94 1.27
C MET A 164 -12.60 8.19 0.94
N LEU A 165 -12.01 9.37 1.12
CA LEU A 165 -12.61 10.67 0.80
C LEU A 165 -12.52 11.02 -0.68
N ARG A 166 -11.91 10.19 -1.51
CA ARG A 166 -11.73 10.35 -2.97
C ARG A 166 -10.91 11.58 -3.35
N PHE A 167 -9.93 11.96 -2.55
CA PHE A 167 -8.97 12.99 -2.93
C PHE A 167 -7.90 12.41 -3.86
N SER A 168 -7.58 13.13 -4.95
CA SER A 168 -6.58 12.69 -5.95
C SER A 168 -5.16 12.61 -5.38
N GLU A 169 -4.89 13.36 -4.31
CA GLU A 169 -3.61 13.43 -3.61
C GLU A 169 -3.21 12.10 -2.95
N TYR A 170 -4.15 11.15 -2.77
CA TYR A 170 -3.80 9.83 -2.25
C TYR A 170 -2.77 9.10 -3.13
N ALA A 171 -2.78 9.32 -4.44
CA ALA A 171 -1.93 8.58 -5.35
C ALA A 171 -0.44 9.02 -5.30
N PRO A 172 -0.09 10.32 -5.39
CA PRO A 172 1.29 10.74 -5.17
C PRO A 172 1.78 10.45 -3.75
N LEU A 173 0.92 10.61 -2.72
CA LEU A 173 1.29 10.29 -1.35
C LEU A 173 1.56 8.79 -1.16
N ASN A 174 0.85 7.94 -1.88
CA ASN A 174 1.09 6.50 -1.87
C ASN A 174 2.47 6.14 -2.49
N LEU A 175 2.95 6.87 -3.50
CA LEU A 175 4.32 6.70 -4.00
C LEU A 175 5.37 7.10 -2.95
N VAL A 176 5.13 8.15 -2.17
CA VAL A 176 6.00 8.50 -1.03
C VAL A 176 5.99 7.37 0.00
N SER A 177 4.83 6.80 0.32
CA SER A 177 4.71 5.62 1.20
C SER A 177 5.53 4.43 0.68
N VAL A 178 5.49 4.16 -0.62
CA VAL A 178 6.30 3.09 -1.24
C VAL A 178 7.79 3.37 -1.12
N ALA A 179 8.25 4.61 -1.30
CA ALA A 179 9.66 4.96 -1.14
C ALA A 179 10.14 4.72 0.31
N ILE A 180 9.34 5.11 1.31
CA ILE A 180 9.63 4.83 2.72
C ILE A 180 9.63 3.33 3.00
N SER A 181 8.63 2.59 2.51
CA SER A 181 8.57 1.15 2.65
C SER A 181 9.77 0.45 2.00
N LEU A 182 10.24 0.94 0.85
CA LEU A 182 11.43 0.41 0.20
C LEU A 182 12.66 0.62 1.07
N THR A 183 12.82 1.81 1.66
CA THR A 183 13.91 2.08 2.62
C THR A 183 13.82 1.17 3.83
N THR A 184 12.64 1.05 4.45
CA THR A 184 12.41 0.18 5.63
C THR A 184 12.75 -1.28 5.31
N HIS A 185 12.20 -1.82 4.22
CA HIS A 185 12.43 -3.21 3.83
C HIS A 185 13.88 -3.47 3.41
N THR A 186 14.56 -2.48 2.83
CA THR A 186 15.99 -2.59 2.50
C THR A 186 16.85 -2.63 3.78
N MET A 187 16.53 -1.79 4.78
CA MET A 187 17.24 -1.82 6.07
C MET A 187 17.04 -3.15 6.81
N ILE A 188 15.81 -3.68 6.78
CA ILE A 188 15.51 -5.00 7.36
C ILE A 188 16.23 -6.11 6.58
N PHE A 189 16.26 -6.04 5.24
CA PHE A 189 16.99 -6.98 4.40
C PHE A 189 18.49 -6.99 4.67
N LEU A 190 19.11 -5.84 4.94
CA LEU A 190 20.53 -5.76 5.31
C LEU A 190 20.83 -6.44 6.65
N SER A 191 19.85 -6.49 7.55
CA SER A 191 19.97 -7.19 8.83
C SER A 191 19.61 -8.68 8.72
N ASP A 192 18.66 -9.03 7.87
CA ASP A 192 18.18 -10.39 7.62
C ASP A 192 17.83 -10.56 6.14
N THR A 193 18.73 -11.18 5.39
CA THR A 193 18.61 -11.39 3.93
C THR A 193 17.37 -12.18 3.53
N SER A 194 16.75 -12.89 4.47
CA SER A 194 15.50 -13.60 4.20
C SER A 194 14.35 -12.64 3.81
N ASN A 195 14.42 -11.35 4.18
CA ASN A 195 13.36 -10.37 3.89
C ASN A 195 13.44 -9.75 2.49
N ILE A 196 14.25 -10.28 1.57
CA ILE A 196 14.38 -9.81 0.17
C ILE A 196 13.02 -9.79 -0.57
N THR A 197 12.09 -10.68 -0.22
CA THR A 197 10.75 -10.76 -0.81
C THR A 197 9.97 -9.46 -0.68
N TYR A 198 10.12 -8.75 0.45
CA TYR A 198 9.47 -7.46 0.70
C TYR A 198 10.06 -6.35 -0.17
N VAL A 199 11.38 -6.35 -0.39
CA VAL A 199 12.05 -5.39 -1.29
C VAL A 199 11.54 -5.57 -2.73
N ILE A 200 11.54 -6.83 -3.22
CA ILE A 200 11.06 -7.18 -4.57
C ILE A 200 9.59 -6.74 -4.75
N TYR A 201 8.74 -7.08 -3.78
CA TYR A 201 7.33 -6.69 -3.81
C TYR A 201 7.14 -5.16 -3.81
N THR A 202 7.92 -4.43 -3.01
CA THR A 202 7.80 -2.97 -2.90
C THR A 202 8.16 -2.27 -4.22
N LEU A 203 9.17 -2.76 -4.94
CA LEU A 203 9.49 -2.28 -6.29
C LEU A 203 8.32 -2.49 -7.26
N TYR A 204 7.71 -3.67 -7.26
CA TYR A 204 6.53 -3.95 -8.07
C TYR A 204 5.35 -3.03 -7.71
N SER A 205 5.12 -2.76 -6.43
CA SER A 205 4.05 -1.87 -6.00
C SER A 205 4.25 -0.44 -6.52
N GLY A 206 5.50 0.06 -6.53
CA GLY A 206 5.85 1.34 -7.14
C GLY A 206 5.51 1.41 -8.64
N ILE A 207 5.80 0.35 -9.40
CA ILE A 207 5.45 0.25 -10.82
C ILE A 207 3.92 0.32 -11.01
N CYS A 208 3.16 -0.45 -10.21
CA CYS A 208 1.70 -0.46 -10.28
C CYS A 208 1.07 0.89 -9.96
N LEU A 209 1.57 1.59 -8.93
CA LEU A 209 1.08 2.91 -8.54
C LEU A 209 1.40 3.99 -9.57
N THR A 210 2.60 3.93 -10.17
CA THR A 210 2.97 4.81 -11.28
C THR A 210 2.03 4.59 -12.47
N ALA A 211 1.73 3.35 -12.81
CA ALA A 211 0.75 3.02 -13.86
C ALA A 211 -0.66 3.55 -13.52
N ALA A 212 -1.10 3.45 -12.27
CA ALA A 212 -2.36 4.01 -11.81
C ALA A 212 -2.41 5.53 -11.97
N MET A 213 -1.34 6.26 -11.57
CA MET A 213 -1.25 7.72 -11.73
C MET A 213 -1.32 8.16 -13.18
N ILE A 214 -0.59 7.47 -14.08
CA ILE A 214 -0.64 7.76 -15.52
C ILE A 214 -2.07 7.58 -16.06
N ARG A 215 -2.78 6.53 -15.63
CA ARG A 215 -4.17 6.28 -16.02
C ARG A 215 -5.12 7.33 -15.50
N MET A 216 -4.99 7.76 -14.23
CA MET A 216 -5.81 8.82 -13.65
C MET A 216 -5.66 10.13 -14.41
N LYS A 217 -4.42 10.51 -14.79
CA LYS A 217 -4.16 11.70 -15.61
C LYS A 217 -4.79 11.59 -17.00
N LYS A 218 -4.59 10.45 -17.70
CA LYS A 218 -5.15 10.24 -19.06
C LYS A 218 -6.66 10.23 -19.09
N ALA A 219 -7.31 9.64 -18.09
CA ALA A 219 -8.76 9.53 -18.01
C ALA A 219 -9.45 10.81 -17.49
N LYS A 220 -8.70 11.89 -17.19
CA LYS A 220 -9.22 13.16 -16.61
C LYS A 220 -10.12 12.91 -15.39
N LEU A 221 -9.78 11.94 -14.54
CA LEU A 221 -10.56 11.54 -13.38
C LEU A 221 -10.56 12.57 -12.25
N VAL A 222 -9.75 13.61 -12.36
CA VAL A 222 -9.57 14.65 -11.35
C VAL A 222 -10.31 15.91 -11.83
N LYS A 223 -11.34 16.31 -11.09
CA LYS A 223 -12.05 17.59 -11.23
C LYS A 223 -11.52 18.61 -10.24
#